data_5a95bf6e45be6974ea4f3299bd4c36b9
#
_entry.id   5a95bf6e45be6974ea4f3299bd4c36b9
#
_cell.length_a   1.000
_cell.length_b   1.000
_cell.length_c   1.000
_cell.angle_alpha   90.00
_cell.angle_beta   90.00
_cell.angle_gamma   90.00
#
_symmetry.space_group_name_H-M   'P 1'
#
loop_
_entity.id
_entity.type
_entity.pdbx_description
1 polymer ?
#
loop_
_entity_poly.entity_id
_entity_poly.type
_entity_poly.pdbx_seq_one_letter_code
_entity_poly.pdbx_strand_id
1 'polypeptide(L)'
;MAVDGPRLPPARHQEKRAALQAIIDTYERGAAEYSAVLLDKNGDGSYKDPAKAEELLALISRWTSVPPNAIAQSLAYIDSRLDVGSIYEMVDWYRNQRMIEKETDPAKFIDLTFVEGHINIPPAMLKAAP
;
A
#
# COMPACT_ATOMS: atom_id res chain seq x y z
N MET A 1 5.26 4.57 32.45
CA MET A 1 5.94 3.35 31.98
C MET A 1 5.72 3.26 30.49
N ALA A 2 6.73 3.63 29.70
CA ALA A 2 6.65 3.49 28.25
C ALA A 2 6.81 2.00 27.94
N VAL A 3 5.75 1.37 27.45
CA VAL A 3 5.86 0.06 26.81
C VAL A 3 6.50 0.34 25.44
N ASP A 4 7.82 0.22 25.37
CA ASP A 4 8.50 0.07 24.09
C ASP A 4 7.94 -1.23 23.47
N GLY A 5 6.95 -1.07 22.61
CA GLY A 5 6.57 -2.14 21.72
C GLY A 5 7.80 -2.58 20.92
N PRO A 6 7.84 -3.82 20.36
CA PRO A 6 9.03 -4.33 19.73
C PRO A 6 9.38 -3.46 18.51
N ARG A 7 10.14 -2.40 18.75
CA ARG A 7 10.88 -1.72 17.69
C ARG A 7 11.87 -2.73 17.17
N LEU A 8 11.70 -3.13 15.92
CA LEU A 8 12.80 -3.78 15.20
C LEU A 8 14.02 -2.85 15.36
N PRO A 9 15.14 -3.34 15.92
CA PRO A 9 16.33 -2.51 16.10
C PRO A 9 16.69 -1.88 14.74
N PRO A 10 17.15 -0.63 14.69
CA PRO A 10 17.52 0.06 13.45
C PRO A 10 18.47 -0.76 12.56
N ALA A 11 19.34 -1.57 13.16
CA ALA A 11 20.24 -2.49 12.47
C ALA A 11 19.51 -3.56 11.63
N ARG A 12 18.42 -4.14 12.13
CA ARG A 12 17.63 -5.13 11.38
C ARG A 12 16.89 -4.53 10.20
N HIS A 13 16.48 -3.27 10.28
CA HIS A 13 15.89 -2.54 9.15
C HIS A 13 16.90 -2.36 8.03
N GLN A 14 18.16 -2.03 8.34
CA GLN A 14 19.21 -1.85 7.35
C GLN A 14 19.70 -3.17 6.76
N GLU A 15 19.87 -4.22 7.58
CA GLU A 15 20.25 -5.55 7.12
C GLU A 15 19.22 -6.16 6.17
N LYS A 16 17.94 -5.87 6.37
CA LYS A 16 16.83 -6.37 5.55
C LYS A 16 16.35 -5.39 4.50
N ARG A 17 16.96 -4.22 4.39
CA ARG A 17 16.49 -3.15 3.51
C ARG A 17 16.37 -3.60 2.05
N ALA A 18 17.35 -4.31 1.53
CA ALA A 18 17.31 -4.80 0.15
C ALA A 18 16.16 -5.79 -0.08
N ALA A 19 15.91 -6.68 0.87
CA ALA A 19 14.80 -7.63 0.77
C ALA A 19 13.43 -6.92 0.86
N LEU A 20 13.29 -5.95 1.77
CA LEU A 20 12.07 -5.15 1.90
C LEU A 20 11.82 -4.32 0.64
N GLN A 21 12.86 -3.69 0.09
CA GLN A 21 12.75 -2.94 -1.15
C GLN A 21 12.31 -3.84 -2.31
N ALA A 22 12.89 -5.04 -2.44
CA ALA A 22 12.49 -5.99 -3.47
C ALA A 22 11.02 -6.44 -3.37
N ILE A 23 10.49 -6.58 -2.15
CA ILE A 23 9.07 -6.89 -1.92
C ILE A 23 8.20 -5.71 -2.37
N ILE A 24 8.54 -4.50 -1.98
CA ILE A 24 7.79 -3.28 -2.34
C ILE A 24 7.82 -3.04 -3.85
N ASP A 25 8.98 -3.15 -4.48
CA ASP A 25 9.14 -3.00 -5.93
C ASP A 25 8.32 -4.05 -6.70
N THR A 26 8.24 -5.27 -6.16
CA THR A 26 7.43 -6.35 -6.73
C THR A 26 5.94 -6.03 -6.60
N TYR A 27 5.51 -5.51 -5.45
CA TYR A 27 4.15 -5.06 -5.23
C TYR A 27 3.78 -3.93 -6.19
N GLU A 28 4.62 -2.92 -6.33
CA GLU A 28 4.38 -1.77 -7.23
C GLU A 28 4.26 -2.21 -8.69
N ARG A 29 5.10 -3.13 -9.15
CA ARG A 29 4.99 -3.71 -10.50
C ARG A 29 3.70 -4.49 -10.68
N GLY A 30 3.31 -5.30 -9.69
CA GLY A 30 2.05 -6.04 -9.72
C GLY A 30 0.83 -5.11 -9.74
N ALA A 31 0.83 -4.06 -8.95
CA ALA A 31 -0.23 -3.05 -8.92
C ALA A 31 -0.33 -2.29 -10.25
N ALA A 32 0.80 -1.94 -10.86
CA ALA A 32 0.84 -1.29 -12.16
C ALA A 32 0.29 -2.20 -13.28
N GLU A 33 0.67 -3.47 -13.30
CA GLU A 33 0.16 -4.45 -14.25
C GLU A 33 -1.33 -4.69 -14.07
N TYR A 34 -1.79 -4.87 -12.84
CA TYR A 34 -3.21 -4.99 -12.52
C TYR A 34 -4.01 -3.79 -13.04
N SER A 35 -3.53 -2.58 -12.79
CA SER A 35 -4.21 -1.36 -13.23
C SER A 35 -4.25 -1.25 -14.75
N ALA A 36 -3.13 -1.53 -15.42
CA ALA A 36 -3.04 -1.44 -16.87
C ALA A 36 -3.88 -2.49 -17.59
N VAL A 37 -3.99 -3.69 -17.05
CA VAL A 37 -4.68 -4.83 -17.69
C VAL A 37 -6.16 -4.88 -17.33
N LEU A 38 -6.52 -4.65 -16.07
CA LEU A 38 -7.88 -4.87 -15.58
C LEU A 38 -8.68 -3.59 -15.35
N LEU A 39 -8.03 -2.46 -15.03
CA LEU A 39 -8.73 -1.21 -14.75
C LEU A 39 -8.75 -0.26 -15.94
N ASP A 40 -7.69 -0.23 -16.74
CA ASP A 40 -7.60 0.62 -17.93
C ASP A 40 -8.32 -0.04 -19.12
N LYS A 41 -9.61 0.25 -19.24
CA LYS A 41 -10.51 -0.33 -20.25
C LYS A 41 -10.76 0.62 -21.40
N ASN A 42 -11.30 0.06 -22.51
CA ASN A 42 -11.85 0.85 -23.60
C ASN A 42 -13.11 1.62 -23.14
N GLY A 43 -13.53 2.62 -23.92
CA GLY A 43 -14.70 3.43 -23.61
C GLY A 43 -16.03 2.66 -23.54
N ASP A 44 -16.09 1.46 -24.14
CA ASP A 44 -17.23 0.54 -24.07
C ASP A 44 -17.17 -0.44 -22.88
N GLY A 45 -16.14 -0.33 -22.03
CA GLY A 45 -15.91 -1.18 -20.87
C GLY A 45 -15.22 -2.51 -21.17
N SER A 46 -14.83 -2.78 -22.42
CA SER A 46 -14.06 -3.96 -22.77
C SER A 46 -12.59 -3.83 -22.37
N TYR A 47 -11.92 -4.95 -22.15
CA TYR A 47 -10.48 -4.95 -21.89
C TYR A 47 -9.70 -4.58 -23.15
N LYS A 48 -8.65 -3.77 -22.98
CA LYS A 48 -7.74 -3.42 -24.08
C LYS A 48 -6.98 -4.62 -24.61
N ASP A 49 -6.61 -5.55 -23.73
CA ASP A 49 -6.02 -6.85 -24.06
C ASP A 49 -6.79 -7.97 -23.34
N PRO A 50 -7.83 -8.55 -24.01
CA PRO A 50 -8.66 -9.58 -23.40
C PRO A 50 -7.90 -10.83 -22.98
N ALA A 51 -6.88 -11.24 -23.76
CA ALA A 51 -6.09 -12.43 -23.47
C ALA A 51 -5.27 -12.25 -22.18
N LYS A 52 -4.61 -11.10 -22.01
CA LYS A 52 -3.92 -10.75 -20.78
C LYS A 52 -4.86 -10.61 -19.59
N ALA A 53 -6.03 -10.04 -19.78
CA ALA A 53 -7.04 -9.92 -18.74
C ALA A 53 -7.50 -11.30 -18.26
N GLU A 54 -7.76 -12.24 -19.16
CA GLU A 54 -8.12 -13.61 -18.81
C GLU A 54 -7.00 -14.31 -18.02
N GLU A 55 -5.76 -14.20 -18.47
CA GLU A 55 -4.59 -14.78 -17.80
C GLU A 55 -4.43 -14.21 -16.38
N LEU A 56 -4.53 -12.90 -16.21
CA LEU A 56 -4.37 -12.25 -14.92
C LEU A 56 -5.53 -12.58 -13.96
N LEU A 57 -6.77 -12.62 -14.46
CA LEU A 57 -7.92 -13.04 -13.66
C LEU A 57 -7.80 -14.51 -13.22
N ALA A 58 -7.31 -15.39 -14.08
CA ALA A 58 -7.04 -16.79 -13.73
C ALA A 58 -5.94 -16.91 -12.67
N LEU A 59 -4.89 -16.10 -12.77
CA LEU A 59 -3.83 -16.04 -11.76
C LEU A 59 -4.35 -15.59 -10.41
N ILE A 60 -5.11 -14.51 -10.35
CA ILE A 60 -5.72 -14.00 -9.11
C ILE A 60 -6.67 -15.06 -8.52
N SER A 61 -7.51 -15.68 -9.36
CA SER A 61 -8.41 -16.74 -8.94
C SER A 61 -7.69 -17.90 -8.27
N ARG A 62 -6.56 -18.31 -8.81
CA ARG A 62 -5.74 -19.40 -8.24
C ARG A 62 -5.22 -19.08 -6.84
N TRP A 63 -4.88 -17.82 -6.57
CA TRP A 63 -4.34 -17.40 -5.28
C TRP A 63 -5.43 -17.04 -4.25
N THR A 64 -6.59 -16.59 -4.71
CA THR A 64 -7.68 -16.13 -3.84
C THR A 64 -8.78 -17.17 -3.66
N SER A 65 -8.83 -18.21 -4.50
CA SER A 65 -9.92 -19.18 -4.60
C SER A 65 -11.29 -18.54 -4.94
N VAL A 66 -11.26 -17.33 -5.53
CA VAL A 66 -12.47 -16.66 -6.02
C VAL A 66 -12.60 -16.89 -7.52
N PRO A 67 -13.78 -17.22 -8.05
CA PRO A 67 -13.95 -17.43 -9.50
C PRO A 67 -13.58 -16.20 -10.33
N PRO A 68 -12.97 -16.35 -11.51
CA PRO A 68 -12.52 -15.24 -12.34
C PRO A 68 -13.61 -14.22 -12.69
N ASN A 69 -14.83 -14.70 -12.95
CA ASN A 69 -15.99 -13.84 -13.24
C ASN A 69 -16.41 -12.98 -12.03
N ALA A 70 -16.32 -13.53 -10.84
CA ALA A 70 -16.60 -12.76 -9.60
C ALA A 70 -15.53 -11.71 -9.36
N ILE A 71 -14.25 -12.01 -9.61
CA ILE A 71 -13.16 -11.03 -9.56
C ILE A 71 -13.41 -9.91 -10.57
N ALA A 72 -13.73 -10.25 -11.82
CA ALA A 72 -13.97 -9.27 -12.87
C ALA A 72 -15.13 -8.30 -12.57
N GLN A 73 -16.13 -8.75 -11.81
CA GLN A 73 -17.27 -7.93 -11.40
C GLN A 73 -17.00 -7.06 -10.18
N SER A 74 -15.95 -7.34 -9.43
CA SER A 74 -15.64 -6.67 -8.16
C SER A 74 -14.21 -6.14 -8.10
N LEU A 75 -13.67 -5.69 -9.24
CA LEU A 75 -12.32 -5.13 -9.30
C LEU A 75 -12.17 -3.92 -8.38
N ALA A 76 -11.27 -4.01 -7.42
CA ALA A 76 -10.92 -2.90 -6.55
C ALA A 76 -9.94 -1.96 -7.25
N TYR A 77 -10.06 -0.68 -6.99
CA TYR A 77 -9.03 0.28 -7.34
C TYR A 77 -7.84 0.10 -6.39
N ILE A 78 -6.66 -0.11 -6.96
CA ILE A 78 -5.42 -0.24 -6.20
C ILE A 78 -4.52 0.93 -6.56
N ASP A 79 -4.14 1.71 -5.54
CA ASP A 79 -3.11 2.75 -5.66
C ASP A 79 -1.86 2.29 -4.90
N SER A 80 -0.74 2.21 -5.59
CA SER A 80 0.55 1.85 -4.98
C SER A 80 1.18 2.99 -4.19
N ARG A 81 0.65 4.21 -4.33
CA ARG A 81 1.14 5.37 -3.58
C ARG A 81 0.65 5.30 -2.13
N LEU A 82 1.56 5.55 -1.20
CA LEU A 82 1.22 5.64 0.20
C LEU A 82 0.47 6.94 0.50
N ASP A 83 -0.78 6.85 0.94
CA ASP A 83 -1.55 7.99 1.44
C ASP A 83 -1.21 8.26 2.90
N VAL A 84 -0.25 9.14 3.09
CA VAL A 84 0.25 9.50 4.43
C VAL A 84 -0.80 10.25 5.22
N GLY A 85 -1.57 11.12 4.57
CA GLY A 85 -2.66 11.89 5.21
C GLY A 85 -3.70 10.99 5.84
N SER A 86 -4.13 9.94 5.14
CA SER A 86 -5.08 8.95 5.68
C SER A 86 -4.56 8.23 6.92
N ILE A 87 -3.26 7.95 7.00
CA ILE A 87 -2.65 7.34 8.19
C ILE A 87 -2.75 8.31 9.38
N TYR A 88 -2.46 9.59 9.19
CA TYR A 88 -2.59 10.59 10.24
C TYR A 88 -4.03 10.74 10.72
N GLU A 89 -5.00 10.81 9.81
CA GLU A 89 -6.42 10.87 10.15
C GLU A 89 -6.88 9.65 10.95
N MET A 90 -6.43 8.46 10.56
CA MET A 90 -6.71 7.21 11.26
C MET A 90 -6.13 7.23 12.68
N VAL A 91 -4.88 7.64 12.85
CA VAL A 91 -4.24 7.77 14.16
C VAL A 91 -4.98 8.78 15.04
N ASP A 92 -5.37 9.93 14.49
CA ASP A 92 -6.15 10.93 15.23
C ASP A 92 -7.52 10.39 15.65
N TRP A 93 -8.19 9.65 14.79
CA TRP A 93 -9.44 9.00 15.15
C TRP A 93 -9.26 8.01 16.30
N TYR A 94 -8.28 7.09 16.22
CA TYR A 94 -7.98 6.13 17.30
C TYR A 94 -7.60 6.83 18.61
N ARG A 95 -6.84 7.92 18.51
CA ARG A 95 -6.47 8.74 19.68
C ARG A 95 -7.71 9.36 20.34
N ASN A 96 -8.62 9.90 19.55
CA ASN A 96 -9.88 10.50 20.04
C ASN A 96 -10.81 9.44 20.68
N GLN A 97 -10.75 8.21 20.19
CA GLN A 97 -11.47 7.07 20.78
C GLN A 97 -10.75 6.49 22.02
N ARG A 98 -9.61 7.03 22.41
CA ARG A 98 -8.77 6.52 23.51
C ARG A 98 -8.30 5.08 23.34
N MET A 99 -8.16 4.62 22.09
CA MET A 99 -7.71 3.28 21.75
C MET A 99 -6.18 3.19 21.68
N ILE A 100 -5.50 4.32 21.52
CA ILE A 100 -4.05 4.46 21.49
C ILE A 100 -3.61 5.63 22.37
N GLU A 101 -2.33 5.66 22.73
CA GLU A 101 -1.74 6.72 23.54
C GLU A 101 -1.77 8.07 22.82
N LYS A 102 -1.93 9.15 23.59
CA LYS A 102 -1.98 10.52 23.05
C LYS A 102 -0.69 10.93 22.35
N GLU A 103 0.42 10.37 22.78
CA GLU A 103 1.78 10.65 22.31
C GLU A 103 2.15 9.85 21.07
N THR A 104 1.25 9.00 20.55
CA THR A 104 1.48 8.24 19.32
C THR A 104 1.68 9.22 18.15
N ASP A 105 2.88 9.17 17.57
CA ASP A 105 3.29 10.03 16.47
C ASP A 105 3.54 9.20 15.21
N PRO A 106 2.71 9.36 14.16
CA PRO A 106 2.87 8.62 12.92
C PRO A 106 4.23 8.79 12.25
N ALA A 107 4.86 9.95 12.39
CA ALA A 107 6.19 10.22 11.81
C ALA A 107 7.26 9.25 12.32
N LYS A 108 7.06 8.62 13.48
CA LYS A 108 8.02 7.68 14.07
C LYS A 108 7.97 6.28 13.48
N PHE A 109 6.89 5.92 12.78
CA PHE A 109 6.73 4.58 12.20
C PHE A 109 6.48 4.57 10.69
N ILE A 110 6.35 5.74 10.05
CA ILE A 110 6.24 5.85 8.60
C ILE A 110 7.65 6.05 8.03
N ASP A 111 8.06 5.15 7.14
CA ASP A 111 9.30 5.27 6.39
C ASP A 111 8.98 5.46 4.91
N LEU A 112 9.15 6.69 4.42
CA LEU A 112 8.89 7.05 3.02
C LEU A 112 10.06 6.71 2.07
N THR A 113 11.17 6.21 2.61
CA THR A 113 12.36 5.93 1.78
C THR A 113 12.25 4.69 0.92
N PHE A 114 11.22 3.85 1.16
CA PHE A 114 10.96 2.62 0.41
C PHE A 114 10.06 2.79 -0.80
N VAL A 115 9.27 3.86 -0.86
CA VAL A 115 8.26 4.11 -1.90
C VAL A 115 8.61 5.38 -2.67
N GLU A 116 8.51 5.34 -4.00
CA GLU A 116 8.67 6.52 -4.84
C GLU A 116 7.41 7.39 -4.84
N GLY A 117 6.23 6.76 -4.72
CA GLY A 117 4.94 7.42 -4.74
C GLY A 117 4.33 7.56 -3.34
N HIS A 118 4.06 8.80 -2.94
CA HIS A 118 3.30 9.12 -1.73
C HIS A 118 2.47 10.38 -1.95
N ILE A 119 1.35 10.49 -1.25
CA ILE A 119 0.41 11.60 -1.36
C ILE A 119 -0.01 12.10 0.01
N ASN A 120 -0.52 13.33 0.04
CA ASN A 120 -1.09 13.94 1.25
C ASN A 120 -0.11 13.97 2.43
N ILE A 121 1.16 14.29 2.18
CA ILE A 121 2.17 14.38 3.23
C ILE A 121 1.86 15.55 4.14
N PRO A 122 1.63 15.32 5.46
CA PRO A 122 1.39 16.41 6.39
C PRO A 122 2.62 17.30 6.54
N PRO A 123 2.43 18.62 6.76
CA PRO A 123 3.54 19.57 7.00
C PRO A 123 4.49 19.16 8.13
N ALA A 124 3.98 18.41 9.12
CA ALA A 124 4.77 17.92 10.24
C ALA A 124 5.88 16.94 9.79
N MET A 125 5.66 16.16 8.73
CA MET A 125 6.68 15.26 8.18
C MET A 125 7.68 15.97 7.27
N LEU A 126 7.28 17.06 6.64
CA LEU A 126 8.17 17.84 5.76
C LEU A 126 9.25 18.59 6.55
N LYS A 127 8.99 18.87 7.83
CA LYS A 127 9.95 19.55 8.72
C LYS A 127 10.99 18.60 9.36
N ALA A 128 10.77 17.30 9.26
CA ALA A 128 11.63 16.27 9.89
C ALA A 128 12.69 15.71 8.93
N ALA A 129 12.73 16.16 7.69
CA ALA A 129 13.82 15.84 6.77
C ALA A 129 15.07 16.65 7.13
N PRO A 130 16.24 16.00 7.36
CA PRO A 130 17.48 16.70 7.66
C PRO A 130 17.95 17.53 6.49
#